data_44fd7b3b4ae801e50a1f059e362256da
#
_entry.id   44fd7b3b4ae801e50a1f059e362256da
#
_cell.length_a   1.000
_cell.length_b   1.000
_cell.length_c   1.000
_cell.angle_alpha   90.00
_cell.angle_beta   90.00
_cell.angle_gamma   90.00
#
_symmetry.space_group_name_H-M   'P 1'
#
loop_
_entity.id
_entity.type
_entity.pdbx_description
1 polymer ?
#
loop_
_entity_poly.entity_id
_entity_poly.type
_entity_poly.pdbx_seq_one_letter_code
_entity_poly.pdbx_strand_id
1 'polypeptide(L)'
;MIKSFFSIVFLISTLLTNGQSTASTEVEIRKLEQTVVMAILNADTNTLKQVWAPEFLVNNPRNDISANRNAVLQTQKSGMINYSIFERVIEQIQFQKEIVITMGYETFVSRNDIPGVKAGQTYKRRFTNIWMKKKGKWQQIARHASIICQ
;
A
#
# COMPACT_ATOMS: atom_id res chain seq x y z
N MET A 1 7.49 52.23 39.92
CA MET A 1 7.44 50.78 40.13
C MET A 1 6.53 50.20 39.05
N ILE A 2 7.15 49.74 37.94
CA ILE A 2 6.46 49.10 36.82
C ILE A 2 6.92 47.63 36.83
N LYS A 3 6.08 46.69 37.20
CA LYS A 3 6.34 45.26 37.12
C LYS A 3 5.64 44.66 35.89
N SER A 4 6.45 44.34 34.95
CA SER A 4 6.53 43.17 34.09
C SER A 4 5.26 42.31 33.94
N PHE A 5 4.69 42.32 32.72
CA PHE A 5 3.81 41.31 32.16
C PHE A 5 4.45 40.83 30.85
N PHE A 6 5.27 39.79 30.95
CA PHE A 6 5.75 39.03 29.76
C PHE A 6 5.90 37.59 30.18
N SER A 7 4.96 36.75 29.80
CA SER A 7 5.12 35.31 29.55
C SER A 7 3.76 34.65 29.56
N ILE A 8 3.22 34.35 28.40
CA ILE A 8 2.35 33.20 28.05
C ILE A 8 1.96 33.40 26.59
N VAL A 9 2.82 33.09 25.64
CA VAL A 9 2.47 32.83 24.24
C VAL A 9 3.55 31.91 23.67
N PHE A 10 3.67 30.66 24.14
CA PHE A 10 4.62 29.72 23.48
C PHE A 10 4.23 28.24 23.68
N LEU A 11 2.95 27.89 23.65
CA LEU A 11 2.59 26.46 23.80
C LEU A 11 1.55 25.92 22.82
N ILE A 12 1.21 26.63 21.74
CA ILE A 12 0.15 26.16 20.82
C ILE A 12 0.68 25.68 19.45
N SER A 13 1.95 25.91 19.13
CA SER A 13 2.48 25.65 17.77
C SER A 13 2.90 24.20 17.48
N THR A 14 3.07 23.35 18.48
CA THR A 14 3.61 21.99 18.29
C THR A 14 2.55 20.92 17.93
N LEU A 15 1.30 21.14 18.27
CA LEU A 15 0.22 20.19 17.97
C LEU A 15 -0.29 20.27 16.52
N LEU A 16 -0.21 21.45 15.90
CA LEU A 16 -0.67 21.66 14.52
C LEU A 16 0.28 21.05 13.48
N THR A 17 1.58 20.98 13.76
CA THR A 17 2.58 20.45 12.82
C THR A 17 2.50 18.94 12.64
N ASN A 18 2.16 18.19 13.67
CA ASN A 18 2.00 16.73 13.58
C ASN A 18 0.77 16.31 12.79
N GLY A 19 -0.36 17.00 12.97
CA GLY A 19 -1.60 16.70 12.25
C GLY A 19 -1.49 17.01 10.75
N GLN A 20 -0.85 18.09 10.37
CA GLN A 20 -0.65 18.46 8.97
C GLN A 20 0.33 17.51 8.27
N SER A 21 1.37 17.03 8.94
CA SER A 21 2.32 16.04 8.43
C SER A 21 1.63 14.69 8.18
N THR A 22 0.74 14.26 9.06
CA THR A 22 -0.01 13.00 8.92
C THR A 22 -1.01 13.07 7.76
N ALA A 23 -1.76 14.17 7.63
CA ALA A 23 -2.72 14.35 6.53
C ALA A 23 -2.03 14.35 5.15
N SER A 24 -0.89 15.05 5.01
CA SER A 24 -0.14 15.06 3.76
C SER A 24 0.43 13.68 3.42
N THR A 25 0.90 12.93 4.42
CA THR A 25 1.38 11.57 4.26
C THR A 25 0.24 10.62 3.83
N GLU A 26 -0.95 10.77 4.40
CA GLU A 26 -2.10 9.97 3.99
C GLU A 26 -2.44 10.16 2.51
N VAL A 27 -2.49 11.39 2.04
CA VAL A 27 -2.75 11.70 0.63
C VAL A 27 -1.68 11.06 -0.27
N GLU A 28 -0.41 11.12 0.11
CA GLU A 28 0.69 10.51 -0.64
C GLU A 28 0.56 8.97 -0.69
N ILE A 29 0.28 8.33 0.45
CA ILE A 29 0.10 6.88 0.52
C ILE A 29 -1.10 6.41 -0.30
N ARG A 30 -2.25 7.09 -0.21
CA ARG A 30 -3.42 6.77 -1.05
C ARG A 30 -3.12 6.87 -2.54
N LYS A 31 -2.36 7.89 -2.95
CA LYS A 31 -1.89 8.03 -4.34
C LYS A 31 -0.97 6.89 -4.75
N LEU A 32 -0.04 6.47 -3.90
CA LEU A 32 0.86 5.35 -4.16
C LEU A 32 0.10 4.02 -4.26
N GLU A 33 -0.90 3.79 -3.40
CA GLU A 33 -1.78 2.62 -3.48
C GLU A 33 -2.53 2.56 -4.83
N GLN A 34 -3.04 3.71 -5.30
CA GLN A 34 -3.68 3.79 -6.62
C GLN A 34 -2.67 3.61 -7.75
N THR A 35 -1.45 4.15 -7.61
CA THR A 35 -0.36 3.94 -8.58
C THR A 35 -0.05 2.44 -8.73
N VAL A 36 0.01 1.68 -7.65
CA VAL A 36 0.21 0.22 -7.70
C VAL A 36 -0.95 -0.47 -8.41
N VAL A 37 -2.20 -0.09 -8.13
CA VAL A 37 -3.39 -0.64 -8.82
C VAL A 37 -3.28 -0.45 -10.33
N MET A 38 -3.02 0.77 -10.77
CA MET A 38 -2.89 1.10 -12.20
C MET A 38 -1.70 0.41 -12.86
N ALA A 39 -0.55 0.34 -12.17
CA ALA A 39 0.63 -0.35 -12.68
C ALA A 39 0.41 -1.87 -12.84
N ILE A 40 -0.35 -2.49 -11.93
CA ILE A 40 -0.74 -3.90 -12.05
C ILE A 40 -1.67 -4.11 -13.25
N LEU A 41 -2.71 -3.29 -13.41
CA LEU A 41 -3.66 -3.36 -14.53
C LEU A 41 -2.98 -3.21 -15.90
N ASN A 42 -1.99 -2.32 -15.97
CA ASN A 42 -1.26 -2.01 -17.21
C ASN A 42 0.01 -2.84 -17.41
N ALA A 43 0.28 -3.81 -16.52
CA ALA A 43 1.53 -4.58 -16.50
C ALA A 43 2.81 -3.70 -16.49
N ASP A 44 2.73 -2.49 -15.92
CA ASP A 44 3.84 -1.54 -15.85
C ASP A 44 4.84 -1.93 -14.74
N THR A 45 5.73 -2.82 -15.11
CA THR A 45 6.78 -3.32 -14.19
C THR A 45 7.80 -2.24 -13.82
N ASN A 46 7.96 -1.18 -14.63
CA ASN A 46 8.89 -0.09 -14.31
C ASN A 46 8.37 0.76 -13.16
N THR A 47 7.10 1.13 -13.19
CA THR A 47 6.44 1.82 -12.06
C THR A 47 6.46 0.94 -10.80
N LEU A 48 6.15 -0.36 -10.92
CA LEU A 48 6.20 -1.28 -9.78
C LEU A 48 7.60 -1.37 -9.16
N LYS A 49 8.66 -1.36 -9.96
CA LYS A 49 10.05 -1.33 -9.46
C LYS A 49 10.41 -0.07 -8.68
N GLN A 50 9.75 1.05 -8.95
CA GLN A 50 9.95 2.31 -8.22
C GLN A 50 9.21 2.33 -6.88
N VAL A 51 8.00 1.78 -6.86
CA VAL A 51 7.11 1.81 -5.69
C VAL A 51 7.38 0.66 -4.72
N TRP A 52 7.73 -0.52 -5.23
CA TRP A 52 8.10 -1.67 -4.41
C TRP A 52 9.59 -1.64 -4.06
N ALA A 53 9.92 -1.79 -2.78
CA ALA A 53 11.31 -1.94 -2.35
C ALA A 53 11.96 -3.21 -2.95
N PRO A 54 13.29 -3.27 -3.12
CA PRO A 54 13.96 -4.49 -3.59
C PRO A 54 13.63 -5.73 -2.77
N GLU A 55 13.48 -5.55 -1.45
CA GLU A 55 13.13 -6.58 -0.46
C GLU A 55 11.61 -6.78 -0.30
N PHE A 56 10.78 -6.18 -1.15
CA PHE A 56 9.32 -6.30 -1.06
C PHE A 56 8.89 -7.75 -1.05
N LEU A 57 8.31 -8.17 0.07
CA LEU A 57 7.87 -9.54 0.29
C LEU A 57 6.34 -9.63 0.29
N VAL A 58 5.80 -10.74 -0.21
CA VAL A 58 4.35 -10.95 -0.27
C VAL A 58 4.00 -12.34 0.28
N ASN A 59 3.19 -12.37 1.33
CA ASN A 59 2.43 -13.55 1.71
C ASN A 59 1.14 -13.55 0.87
N ASN A 60 1.10 -14.42 -0.12
CA ASN A 60 0.04 -14.41 -1.12
C ASN A 60 -1.09 -15.40 -0.80
N PRO A 61 -2.30 -15.25 -1.39
CA PRO A 61 -3.46 -16.07 -1.05
C PRO A 61 -3.36 -17.53 -1.50
N ARG A 62 -2.28 -17.93 -2.15
CA ARG A 62 -2.01 -19.33 -2.54
C ARG A 62 -1.18 -20.10 -1.54
N ASN A 63 -1.07 -19.59 -0.30
CA ASN A 63 -0.23 -20.18 0.75
C ASN A 63 1.26 -20.26 0.37
N ASP A 64 1.76 -19.20 -0.25
CA ASP A 64 3.13 -19.09 -0.75
C ASP A 64 3.71 -17.70 -0.44
N ILE A 65 5.03 -17.63 -0.26
CA ILE A 65 5.74 -16.39 0.01
C ILE A 65 6.63 -16.03 -1.16
N SER A 66 6.34 -14.89 -1.79
CA SER A 66 7.25 -14.24 -2.73
C SER A 66 8.26 -13.42 -1.94
N ALA A 67 9.50 -13.90 -1.83
CA ALA A 67 10.50 -13.43 -0.88
C ALA A 67 11.14 -12.07 -1.24
N ASN A 68 10.90 -11.54 -2.45
CA ASN A 68 11.41 -10.23 -2.89
C ASN A 68 10.63 -9.71 -4.09
N ARG A 69 10.86 -8.43 -4.43
CA ARG A 69 10.21 -7.77 -5.56
C ARG A 69 10.34 -8.55 -6.88
N ASN A 70 11.49 -9.11 -7.16
CA ASN A 70 11.71 -9.84 -8.42
C ASN A 70 10.84 -11.09 -8.51
N ALA A 71 10.67 -11.82 -7.40
CA ALA A 71 9.77 -12.98 -7.33
C ALA A 71 8.31 -12.55 -7.62
N VAL A 72 7.85 -11.43 -7.07
CA VAL A 72 6.50 -10.89 -7.36
C VAL A 72 6.36 -10.49 -8.83
N LEU A 73 7.37 -9.84 -9.41
CA LEU A 73 7.37 -9.46 -10.83
C LEU A 73 7.38 -10.69 -11.76
N GLN A 74 8.02 -11.80 -11.37
CA GLN A 74 7.92 -13.06 -12.12
C GLN A 74 6.49 -13.64 -12.09
N THR A 75 5.79 -13.54 -10.95
CA THR A 75 4.38 -13.93 -10.84
C THR A 75 3.49 -13.13 -11.81
N GLN A 76 3.79 -11.84 -12.02
CA GLN A 76 3.09 -11.03 -13.02
C GLN A 76 3.44 -11.47 -14.45
N LYS A 77 4.73 -11.70 -14.76
CA LYS A 77 5.17 -12.17 -16.09
C LYS A 77 4.61 -13.54 -16.47
N SER A 78 4.39 -14.42 -15.49
CA SER A 78 3.77 -15.74 -15.72
C SER A 78 2.26 -15.68 -15.94
N GLY A 79 1.64 -14.48 -15.92
CA GLY A 79 0.21 -14.29 -16.09
C GLY A 79 -0.66 -14.60 -14.86
N MET A 80 -0.04 -14.95 -13.72
CA MET A 80 -0.79 -15.15 -12.47
C MET A 80 -1.31 -13.86 -11.85
N ILE A 81 -0.70 -12.72 -12.19
CA ILE A 81 -1.22 -11.37 -11.88
C ILE A 81 -1.53 -10.72 -13.22
N ASN A 82 -2.74 -10.98 -13.73
CA ASN A 82 -3.22 -10.43 -15.00
C ASN A 82 -4.74 -10.20 -14.86
N TYR A 83 -5.12 -8.97 -14.55
CA TYR A 83 -6.50 -8.63 -14.22
C TYR A 83 -7.14 -7.78 -15.32
N SER A 84 -8.45 -8.01 -15.58
CA SER A 84 -9.29 -7.12 -16.37
C SER A 84 -9.93 -6.03 -15.51
N ILE A 85 -10.19 -6.36 -14.24
CA ILE A 85 -10.66 -5.42 -13.20
C ILE A 85 -9.77 -5.61 -11.99
N PHE A 86 -9.34 -4.51 -11.40
CA PHE A 86 -8.62 -4.52 -10.13
C PHE A 86 -8.89 -3.20 -9.41
N GLU A 87 -9.62 -3.28 -8.31
CA GLU A 87 -10.01 -2.16 -7.49
C GLU A 87 -9.54 -2.39 -6.06
N ARG A 88 -9.17 -1.30 -5.37
CA ARG A 88 -8.71 -1.34 -3.99
C ARG A 88 -9.45 -0.30 -3.16
N VAL A 89 -10.05 -0.77 -2.07
CA VAL A 89 -10.67 0.07 -1.04
C VAL A 89 -9.82 0.01 0.21
N ILE A 90 -9.32 1.15 0.65
CA ILE A 90 -8.56 1.30 1.90
C ILE A 90 -9.57 1.67 2.99
N GLU A 91 -9.76 0.78 3.95
CA GLU A 91 -10.69 0.97 5.08
C GLU A 91 -9.98 1.54 6.30
N GLN A 92 -8.67 1.23 6.46
CA GLN A 92 -7.88 1.67 7.60
C GLN A 92 -6.48 2.08 7.16
N ILE A 93 -5.99 3.18 7.70
CA ILE A 93 -4.60 3.63 7.62
C ILE A 93 -4.09 3.86 9.03
N GLN A 94 -2.91 3.32 9.34
CA GLN A 94 -2.25 3.51 10.61
C GLN A 94 -0.84 4.04 10.39
N PHE A 95 -0.48 5.10 11.12
CA PHE A 95 0.82 5.74 11.06
C PHE A 95 1.66 5.36 12.26
N GLN A 96 2.90 4.93 12.02
CA GLN A 96 3.89 4.61 13.06
C GLN A 96 5.28 5.10 12.64
N LYS A 97 5.65 6.32 13.02
CA LYS A 97 6.94 6.93 12.64
C LYS A 97 7.16 6.87 11.11
N GLU A 98 8.13 6.07 10.67
CA GLU A 98 8.49 5.90 9.25
C GLU A 98 7.75 4.75 8.57
N ILE A 99 6.73 4.19 9.23
CA ILE A 99 5.92 3.09 8.70
C ILE A 99 4.47 3.54 8.59
N VAL A 100 3.83 3.21 7.47
CA VAL A 100 2.39 3.31 7.30
C VAL A 100 1.84 1.94 6.94
N ILE A 101 0.77 1.54 7.63
CA ILE A 101 0.06 0.30 7.36
C ILE A 101 -1.29 0.67 6.76
N THR A 102 -1.60 0.10 5.60
CA THR A 102 -2.91 0.21 4.95
C THR A 102 -3.59 -1.14 4.94
N MET A 103 -4.88 -1.16 5.27
CA MET A 103 -5.71 -2.36 5.27
C MET A 103 -7.03 -2.09 4.56
N GLY A 104 -7.59 -3.14 3.97
CA GLY A 104 -8.86 -3.04 3.28
C GLY A 104 -9.16 -4.28 2.46
N TYR A 105 -9.89 -4.09 1.38
CA TYR A 105 -10.20 -5.17 0.46
C TYR A 105 -9.93 -4.75 -1.00
N GLU A 106 -9.79 -5.77 -1.82
CA GLU A 106 -9.67 -5.65 -3.27
C GLU A 106 -10.75 -6.48 -3.94
N THR A 107 -11.26 -5.94 -5.04
CA THR A 107 -12.11 -6.66 -6.00
C THR A 107 -11.30 -6.86 -7.27
N PHE A 108 -11.26 -8.08 -7.79
CA PHE A 108 -10.54 -8.36 -9.03
C PHE A 108 -11.22 -9.40 -9.90
N VAL A 109 -10.98 -9.30 -11.20
CA VAL A 109 -11.36 -10.29 -12.22
C VAL A 109 -10.09 -10.70 -12.96
N SER A 110 -9.73 -11.98 -12.86
CA SER A 110 -8.56 -12.50 -13.58
C SER A 110 -8.89 -12.71 -15.07
N ARG A 111 -7.92 -12.43 -15.94
CA ARG A 111 -8.01 -12.77 -17.37
C ARG A 111 -7.69 -14.24 -17.64
N ASN A 112 -6.99 -14.89 -16.71
CA ASN A 112 -6.51 -16.25 -16.83
C ASN A 112 -7.07 -17.13 -15.71
N ASP A 113 -7.27 -18.42 -15.97
CA ASP A 113 -7.44 -19.42 -14.93
C ASP A 113 -6.13 -19.55 -14.15
N ILE A 114 -6.21 -19.42 -12.84
CA ILE A 114 -5.08 -19.63 -11.92
C ILE A 114 -5.57 -20.46 -10.72
N PRO A 115 -4.68 -21.10 -9.95
CA PRO A 115 -5.08 -21.90 -8.80
C PRO A 115 -6.03 -21.16 -7.87
N GLY A 116 -7.25 -21.71 -7.69
CA GLY A 116 -8.30 -21.13 -6.84
C GLY A 116 -9.08 -19.96 -7.44
N VAL A 117 -8.80 -19.56 -8.71
CA VAL A 117 -9.47 -18.43 -9.37
C VAL A 117 -9.78 -18.75 -10.82
N LYS A 118 -11.04 -18.65 -11.21
CA LYS A 118 -11.50 -18.81 -12.60
C LYS A 118 -11.48 -17.47 -13.35
N ALA A 119 -11.03 -17.48 -14.59
CA ALA A 119 -11.04 -16.32 -15.47
C ALA A 119 -12.47 -15.76 -15.63
N GLY A 120 -12.60 -14.45 -15.68
CA GLY A 120 -13.88 -13.76 -15.86
C GLY A 120 -14.79 -13.71 -14.62
N GLN A 121 -14.46 -14.43 -13.54
CA GLN A 121 -15.22 -14.36 -12.30
C GLN A 121 -14.68 -13.27 -11.38
N THR A 122 -15.58 -12.64 -10.61
CA THR A 122 -15.24 -11.62 -9.62
C THR A 122 -14.89 -12.26 -8.30
N TYR A 123 -13.74 -11.85 -7.75
CA TYR A 123 -13.25 -12.28 -6.45
C TYR A 123 -13.00 -11.08 -5.54
N LYS A 124 -13.13 -11.31 -4.24
CA LYS A 124 -12.72 -10.37 -3.20
C LYS A 124 -11.62 -10.97 -2.35
N ARG A 125 -10.68 -10.12 -1.91
CA ARG A 125 -9.63 -10.50 -0.96
C ARG A 125 -9.35 -9.38 0.03
N ARG A 126 -8.97 -9.74 1.24
CA ARG A 126 -8.43 -8.81 2.23
C ARG A 126 -6.96 -8.55 1.92
N PHE A 127 -6.50 -7.35 2.27
CA PHE A 127 -5.08 -7.04 2.18
C PHE A 127 -4.60 -6.24 3.40
N THR A 128 -3.32 -6.37 3.66
CA THR A 128 -2.51 -5.49 4.51
C THR A 128 -1.25 -5.15 3.74
N ASN A 129 -0.99 -3.87 3.53
CA ASN A 129 0.25 -3.37 2.93
C ASN A 129 1.05 -2.60 3.98
N ILE A 130 2.36 -2.75 3.95
CA ILE A 130 3.29 -2.02 4.82
C ILE A 130 4.18 -1.16 3.93
N TRP A 131 4.13 0.13 4.21
CA TRP A 131 4.91 1.17 3.57
C TRP A 131 5.98 1.67 4.52
N MET A 132 7.18 1.90 4.02
CA MET A 132 8.30 2.46 4.78
C MET A 132 8.92 3.63 4.03
N LYS A 133 9.25 4.70 4.76
CA LYS A 133 9.97 5.83 4.18
C LYS A 133 11.47 5.51 4.13
N LYS A 134 12.00 5.34 2.92
CA LYS A 134 13.40 4.98 2.64
C LYS A 134 14.05 6.08 1.82
N LYS A 135 15.10 6.72 2.36
CA LYS A 135 15.80 7.84 1.71
C LYS A 135 14.84 8.92 1.18
N GLY A 136 13.85 9.30 2.02
CA GLY A 136 12.86 10.33 1.72
C GLY A 136 11.69 9.90 0.83
N LYS A 137 11.64 8.65 0.34
CA LYS A 137 10.57 8.13 -0.53
C LYS A 137 9.82 7.00 0.15
N TRP A 138 8.50 6.97 0.02
CA TRP A 138 7.68 5.85 0.45
C TRP A 138 7.83 4.67 -0.51
N GLN A 139 8.14 3.50 0.03
CA GLN A 139 8.18 2.25 -0.71
C GLN A 139 7.41 1.17 0.04
N GLN A 140 6.68 0.35 -0.69
CA GLN A 140 6.01 -0.82 -0.13
C GLN A 140 7.05 -1.91 0.14
N ILE A 141 7.13 -2.36 1.39
CA ILE A 141 8.12 -3.35 1.85
C ILE A 141 7.52 -4.72 2.09
N ALA A 142 6.22 -4.79 2.41
CA ALA A 142 5.54 -6.06 2.63
C ALA A 142 4.06 -5.96 2.27
N ARG A 143 3.48 -7.12 1.97
CA ARG A 143 2.07 -7.30 1.73
C ARG A 143 1.59 -8.65 2.21
N HIS A 144 0.43 -8.69 2.81
CA HIS A 144 -0.38 -9.90 2.98
C HIS A 144 -1.69 -9.77 2.19
N ALA A 145 -2.13 -10.86 1.58
CA ALA A 145 -3.45 -10.92 0.96
C ALA A 145 -4.08 -12.30 1.14
N SER A 146 -5.39 -12.35 1.41
CA SER A 146 -6.17 -13.59 1.55
C SER A 146 -7.51 -13.46 0.85
N ILE A 147 -7.91 -14.48 0.08
CA ILE A 147 -9.23 -14.53 -0.57
C ILE A 147 -10.30 -14.67 0.51
N ILE A 148 -11.39 -13.91 0.36
CA ILE A 148 -12.56 -14.04 1.22
C ILE A 148 -13.37 -15.21 0.69
N CYS A 149 -13.49 -16.28 1.48
CA CYS A 149 -14.39 -17.39 1.17
C CYS A 149 -15.83 -16.86 1.21
N GLN A 150 -16.56 -17.04 0.12
CA GLN A 150 -17.99 -16.76 0.01
C GLN A 150 -18.78 -18.03 0.30
#